data_aee6c1f3567378370379e6fcf67deb47
#
_entry.id   aee6c1f3567378370379e6fcf67deb47
#
_cell.length_a   1.000
_cell.length_b   1.000
_cell.length_c   1.000
_cell.angle_alpha   90.00
_cell.angle_beta   90.00
_cell.angle_gamma   90.00
#
_symmetry.space_group_name_H-M   'P 1'
#
loop_
_entity.id
_entity.type
_entity.pdbx_description
1 polymer ?
#
loop_
_entity_poly.entity_id
_entity_poly.type
_entity_poly.pdbx_seq_one_letter_code
_entity_poly.pdbx_strand_id
1 'polypeptide(L)'
;MRRPVVKEEVVDFMRQRLQPVTGGLKELEDFARAENVPVIPHETVAYFRLLLESLQPENILEIGTAIGFSALLMAEHAPQAQITTIDRNPEMIELAKANFAKYDSRQQITLLEGDAMDLLETLEDSYDLVFMDSAKSKYVVFLPQVLKRLN
;
A
#
# COMPACT_ATOMS: atom_id res chain seq x y z
N MET A 1 27.90 -8.32 0.19
CA MET A 1 27.39 -9.61 -0.33
C MET A 1 25.96 -9.80 0.17
N ARG A 2 24.93 -9.54 -0.65
CA ARG A 2 23.55 -9.89 -0.31
C ARG A 2 23.42 -11.39 -0.50
N ARG A 3 23.34 -12.15 0.58
CA ARG A 3 22.87 -13.54 0.50
C ARG A 3 21.35 -13.46 0.46
N PRO A 4 20.66 -13.89 -0.60
CA PRO A 4 19.22 -13.98 -0.59
C PRO A 4 18.81 -14.94 0.54
N VAL A 5 17.83 -14.55 1.34
CA VAL A 5 17.28 -15.40 2.42
C VAL A 5 16.66 -16.66 1.84
N VAL A 6 16.18 -16.56 0.59
CA VAL A 6 15.58 -17.68 -0.17
C VAL A 6 16.38 -17.87 -1.45
N LYS A 7 16.55 -19.11 -1.90
CA LYS A 7 17.22 -19.43 -3.15
C LYS A 7 16.43 -18.84 -4.33
N GLU A 8 17.13 -18.29 -5.33
CA GLU A 8 16.49 -17.69 -6.52
C GLU A 8 15.55 -18.65 -7.23
N GLU A 9 15.94 -19.92 -7.37
CA GLU A 9 15.10 -20.98 -7.97
C GLU A 9 13.74 -21.14 -7.27
N VAL A 10 13.71 -20.97 -5.93
CA VAL A 10 12.46 -21.03 -5.14
C VAL A 10 11.61 -19.78 -5.37
N VAL A 11 12.24 -18.61 -5.45
CA VAL A 11 11.57 -17.35 -5.75
C VAL A 11 10.93 -17.40 -7.14
N ASP A 12 11.67 -17.86 -8.13
CA ASP A 12 11.17 -18.00 -9.52
C ASP A 12 10.02 -19.00 -9.61
N PHE A 13 10.14 -20.15 -8.93
CA PHE A 13 9.09 -21.15 -8.85
C PHE A 13 7.80 -20.59 -8.22
N MET A 14 7.92 -19.80 -7.14
CA MET A 14 6.78 -19.17 -6.49
C MET A 14 6.14 -18.13 -7.42
N ARG A 15 6.93 -17.26 -8.01
CA ARG A 15 6.45 -16.17 -8.89
C ARG A 15 5.73 -16.66 -10.13
N GLN A 16 6.18 -17.77 -10.72
CA GLN A 16 5.50 -18.39 -11.87
C GLN A 16 4.09 -18.91 -11.55
N ARG A 17 3.77 -19.11 -10.27
CA ARG A 17 2.48 -19.61 -9.80
C ARG A 17 1.58 -18.56 -9.17
N LEU A 18 2.11 -17.41 -8.84
CA LEU A 18 1.32 -16.29 -8.35
C LEU A 18 0.50 -15.70 -9.49
N GLN A 19 -0.75 -15.38 -9.20
CA GLN A 19 -1.58 -14.66 -10.16
C GLN A 19 -1.03 -13.23 -10.31
N PRO A 20 -0.67 -12.80 -11.52
CA PRO A 20 -0.21 -11.43 -11.75
C PRO A 20 -1.34 -10.43 -11.48
N VAL A 21 -0.97 -9.19 -11.22
CA VAL A 21 -1.91 -8.08 -11.28
C VAL A 21 -2.32 -7.82 -12.73
N THR A 22 -3.52 -7.30 -12.94
CA THR A 22 -4.08 -7.03 -14.27
C THR A 22 -4.62 -5.60 -14.35
N GLY A 23 -5.04 -5.17 -15.54
CA GLY A 23 -5.66 -3.86 -15.74
C GLY A 23 -4.79 -2.70 -15.24
N GLY A 24 -5.39 -1.76 -14.54
CA GLY A 24 -4.69 -0.57 -14.04
C GLY A 24 -3.54 -0.85 -13.11
N LEU A 25 -3.64 -1.86 -12.25
CA LEU A 25 -2.54 -2.27 -11.39
C LEU A 25 -1.33 -2.77 -12.19
N LYS A 26 -1.57 -3.45 -13.32
CA LYS A 26 -0.49 -3.88 -14.20
C LYS A 26 0.21 -2.69 -14.88
N GLU A 27 -0.56 -1.71 -15.34
CA GLU A 27 -0.01 -0.48 -15.92
C GLU A 27 0.88 0.25 -14.90
N LEU A 28 0.44 0.33 -13.64
CA LEU A 28 1.20 0.94 -12.54
C LEU A 28 2.46 0.16 -12.19
N GLU A 29 2.39 -1.17 -12.16
CA GLU A 29 3.56 -2.02 -11.94
C GLU A 29 4.61 -1.83 -13.03
N ASP A 30 4.19 -1.76 -14.28
CA ASP A 30 5.09 -1.56 -15.43
C ASP A 30 5.71 -0.16 -15.40
N PHE A 31 4.93 0.87 -15.08
CA PHE A 31 5.42 2.23 -14.86
C PHE A 31 6.45 2.28 -13.73
N ALA A 32 6.12 1.71 -12.56
CA ALA A 32 7.02 1.66 -11.43
C ALA A 32 8.36 1.00 -11.76
N ARG A 33 8.32 -0.08 -12.54
CA ARG A 33 9.53 -0.77 -13.01
C ARG A 33 10.35 0.08 -13.97
N ALA A 34 9.70 0.79 -14.89
CA ALA A 34 10.37 1.64 -15.89
C ALA A 34 11.07 2.84 -15.22
N GLU A 35 10.41 3.46 -14.24
CA GLU A 35 10.87 4.66 -13.54
C GLU A 35 11.66 4.35 -12.25
N ASN A 36 11.91 3.06 -11.97
CA ASN A 36 12.58 2.60 -10.74
C ASN A 36 11.89 3.07 -9.44
N VAL A 37 10.58 3.23 -9.45
CA VAL A 37 9.79 3.52 -8.25
C VAL A 37 9.57 2.21 -7.49
N PRO A 38 9.92 2.13 -6.20
CA PRO A 38 9.69 0.92 -5.43
C PRO A 38 8.19 0.72 -5.17
N VAL A 39 7.69 -0.48 -5.48
CA VAL A 39 6.34 -0.93 -5.13
C VAL A 39 6.44 -2.29 -4.43
N ILE A 40 5.39 -2.68 -3.71
CA ILE A 40 5.35 -3.96 -3.00
C ILE A 40 5.58 -5.13 -3.97
N PRO A 41 6.38 -6.15 -3.57
CA PRO A 41 6.69 -7.28 -4.44
C PRO A 41 5.49 -8.24 -4.58
N HIS A 42 5.55 -9.12 -5.59
CA HIS A 42 4.50 -10.09 -5.89
C HIS A 42 4.06 -10.95 -4.70
N GLU A 43 5.00 -11.30 -3.84
CA GLU A 43 4.74 -12.08 -2.63
C GLU A 43 3.87 -11.31 -1.65
N THR A 44 4.10 -10.01 -1.52
CA THR A 44 3.28 -9.11 -0.69
C THR A 44 1.90 -8.87 -1.32
N VAL A 45 1.84 -8.75 -2.65
CA VAL A 45 0.55 -8.68 -3.38
C VAL A 45 -0.31 -9.90 -3.11
N ALA A 46 0.27 -11.12 -3.21
CA ALA A 46 -0.45 -12.36 -2.93
C ALA A 46 -0.93 -12.46 -1.48
N TYR A 47 -0.09 -12.01 -0.54
CA TYR A 47 -0.44 -11.95 0.88
C TYR A 47 -1.57 -10.95 1.15
N PHE A 48 -1.53 -9.77 0.54
CA PHE A 48 -2.60 -8.79 0.66
C PHE A 48 -3.93 -9.30 0.14
N ARG A 49 -3.96 -9.96 -1.01
CA ARG A 49 -5.18 -10.58 -1.53
C ARG A 49 -5.80 -11.51 -0.48
N LEU A 50 -5.01 -12.45 0.04
CA LEU A 50 -5.48 -13.38 1.07
C LEU A 50 -5.97 -12.65 2.33
N LEU A 51 -5.21 -11.68 2.82
CA LEU A 51 -5.51 -10.94 4.04
C LEU A 51 -6.81 -10.13 3.90
N LEU A 52 -6.93 -9.35 2.84
CA LEU A 52 -8.07 -8.46 2.58
C LEU A 52 -9.36 -9.26 2.33
N GLU A 53 -9.28 -10.35 1.55
CA GLU A 53 -10.41 -11.25 1.30
C GLU A 53 -10.87 -11.97 2.58
N SER A 54 -9.94 -12.25 3.50
CA SER A 54 -10.24 -12.95 4.76
C SER A 54 -10.77 -12.02 5.84
N LEU A 55 -10.18 -10.83 5.98
CA LEU A 55 -10.54 -9.87 7.03
C LEU A 55 -11.73 -9.00 6.65
N GLN A 56 -11.88 -8.69 5.36
CA GLN A 56 -12.90 -7.76 4.86
C GLN A 56 -12.94 -6.43 5.64
N PRO A 57 -11.81 -5.73 5.79
CA PRO A 57 -11.74 -4.50 6.59
C PRO A 57 -12.63 -3.41 6.00
N GLU A 58 -13.26 -2.62 6.86
CA GLU A 58 -14.06 -1.47 6.45
C GLU A 58 -13.22 -0.19 6.39
N ASN A 59 -12.21 -0.07 7.27
CA ASN A 59 -11.35 1.10 7.35
C ASN A 59 -9.88 0.68 7.32
N ILE A 60 -9.13 1.20 6.35
CA ILE A 60 -7.71 0.89 6.17
C ILE A 60 -6.89 2.18 6.26
N LEU A 61 -5.80 2.15 7.01
CA LEU A 61 -4.79 3.20 7.02
C LEU A 61 -3.51 2.72 6.35
N GLU A 62 -2.98 3.52 5.44
CA GLU A 62 -1.67 3.31 4.83
C GLU A 62 -0.72 4.46 5.15
N ILE A 63 0.51 4.14 5.52
CA ILE A 63 1.58 5.12 5.71
C ILE A 63 2.67 4.86 4.69
N GLY A 64 2.74 5.72 3.68
CA GLY A 64 3.60 5.59 2.51
C GLY A 64 2.80 5.24 1.25
N THR A 65 2.23 6.27 0.60
CA THR A 65 1.40 6.12 -0.60
C THR A 65 2.23 5.80 -1.84
N ALA A 66 3.41 6.40 -1.97
CA ALA A 66 4.20 6.41 -3.20
C ALA A 66 3.32 6.78 -4.42
N ILE A 67 3.29 5.94 -5.46
CA ILE A 67 2.43 6.16 -6.64
C ILE A 67 0.99 5.65 -6.47
N GLY A 68 0.61 5.15 -5.29
CA GLY A 68 -0.73 4.65 -4.98
C GLY A 68 -0.99 3.21 -5.37
N PHE A 69 0.03 2.42 -5.71
CA PHE A 69 -0.13 1.03 -6.14
C PHE A 69 -0.78 0.15 -5.06
N SER A 70 -0.28 0.18 -3.83
CA SER A 70 -0.80 -0.61 -2.70
C SER A 70 -2.20 -0.17 -2.29
N ALA A 71 -2.48 1.15 -2.26
CA ALA A 71 -3.80 1.67 -1.98
C ALA A 71 -4.85 1.18 -3.01
N LEU A 72 -4.52 1.22 -4.30
CA LEU A 72 -5.39 0.70 -5.36
C LEU A 72 -5.55 -0.82 -5.31
N LEU A 73 -4.50 -1.56 -4.95
CA LEU A 73 -4.59 -3.00 -4.71
C LEU A 73 -5.53 -3.30 -3.54
N MET A 74 -5.44 -2.55 -2.45
CA MET A 74 -6.34 -2.70 -1.30
C MET A 74 -7.78 -2.36 -1.68
N ALA A 75 -8.02 -1.31 -2.45
CA ALA A 75 -9.34 -0.95 -2.97
C ALA A 75 -9.94 -2.03 -3.89
N GLU A 76 -9.12 -2.72 -4.69
CA GLU A 76 -9.59 -3.81 -5.56
C GLU A 76 -10.05 -5.03 -4.73
N HIS A 77 -9.30 -5.41 -3.67
CA HIS A 77 -9.55 -6.62 -2.89
C HIS A 77 -10.39 -6.40 -1.62
N ALA A 78 -10.65 -5.15 -1.23
CA ALA A 78 -11.57 -4.77 -0.17
C ALA A 78 -12.58 -3.74 -0.70
N PRO A 79 -13.56 -4.16 -1.51
CA PRO A 79 -14.45 -3.24 -2.25
C PRO A 79 -15.36 -2.39 -1.36
N GLN A 80 -15.49 -2.71 -0.07
CA GLN A 80 -16.27 -1.94 0.91
C GLN A 80 -15.40 -1.01 1.76
N ALA A 81 -14.07 -1.15 1.68
CA ALA A 81 -13.16 -0.38 2.52
C ALA A 81 -13.10 1.09 2.13
N GLN A 82 -12.98 1.95 3.15
CA GLN A 82 -12.45 3.30 3.01
C GLN A 82 -10.97 3.28 3.35
N ILE A 83 -10.15 3.85 2.49
CA ILE A 83 -8.69 3.79 2.59
C ILE A 83 -8.16 5.19 2.78
N THR A 84 -7.54 5.44 3.93
CA THR A 84 -6.79 6.68 4.18
C THR A 84 -5.32 6.37 3.95
N THR A 85 -4.67 7.09 3.03
CA THR A 85 -3.25 6.92 2.75
C THR A 85 -2.48 8.23 2.94
N ILE A 86 -1.27 8.15 3.47
CA ILE A 86 -0.47 9.32 3.85
C ILE A 86 0.86 9.30 3.09
N ASP A 87 1.19 10.42 2.45
CA ASP A 87 2.53 10.67 1.91
C ASP A 87 2.94 12.13 2.08
N ARG A 88 4.26 12.37 2.13
CA ARG A 88 4.85 13.71 2.23
C ARG A 88 5.69 14.11 1.03
N ASN A 89 5.95 13.17 0.11
CA ASN A 89 6.75 13.45 -1.08
C ASN A 89 5.86 14.08 -2.17
N PRO A 90 6.06 15.37 -2.54
CA PRO A 90 5.19 16.05 -3.50
C PRO A 90 5.14 15.37 -4.87
N GLU A 91 6.26 14.80 -5.32
CA GLU A 91 6.33 14.10 -6.61
C GLU A 91 5.47 12.83 -6.61
N MET A 92 5.54 12.03 -5.55
CA MET A 92 4.73 10.83 -5.37
C MET A 92 3.25 11.17 -5.19
N ILE A 93 2.95 12.21 -4.44
CA ILE A 93 1.58 12.71 -4.22
C ILE A 93 0.91 13.05 -5.55
N GLU A 94 1.56 13.80 -6.43
CA GLU A 94 0.99 14.16 -7.73
C GLU A 94 0.76 12.91 -8.63
N LEU A 95 1.69 11.96 -8.61
CA LEU A 95 1.51 10.69 -9.33
C LEU A 95 0.35 9.88 -8.74
N ALA A 96 0.27 9.79 -7.41
CA ALA A 96 -0.82 9.07 -6.74
C ALA A 96 -2.18 9.69 -7.04
N LYS A 97 -2.33 11.02 -6.99
CA LYS A 97 -3.56 11.73 -7.35
C LYS A 97 -4.01 11.41 -8.78
N ALA A 98 -3.07 11.46 -9.73
CA ALA A 98 -3.37 11.12 -11.13
C ALA A 98 -3.83 9.66 -11.28
N ASN A 99 -3.20 8.75 -10.55
CA ASN A 99 -3.54 7.33 -10.56
C ASN A 99 -4.90 7.06 -9.90
N PHE A 100 -5.19 7.69 -8.75
CA PHE A 100 -6.49 7.57 -8.09
C PHE A 100 -7.62 8.15 -8.96
N ALA A 101 -7.41 9.29 -9.61
CA ALA A 101 -8.37 9.86 -10.54
C ALA A 101 -8.69 8.92 -11.72
N LYS A 102 -7.71 8.11 -12.15
CA LYS A 102 -7.86 7.17 -13.27
C LYS A 102 -8.46 5.83 -12.87
N TYR A 103 -8.10 5.29 -11.70
CA TYR A 103 -8.32 3.89 -11.34
C TYR A 103 -9.23 3.67 -10.13
N ASP A 104 -9.37 4.65 -9.22
CA ASP A 104 -10.28 4.57 -8.07
C ASP A 104 -11.71 4.97 -8.46
N SER A 105 -12.37 4.14 -9.24
CA SER A 105 -13.73 4.40 -9.73
C SER A 105 -14.78 4.47 -8.63
N ARG A 106 -14.52 3.88 -7.46
CA ARG A 106 -15.44 3.87 -6.32
C ARG A 106 -15.16 5.00 -5.32
N GLN A 107 -14.11 5.80 -5.54
CA GLN A 107 -13.71 6.88 -4.65
C GLN A 107 -13.48 6.41 -3.20
N GLN A 108 -12.81 5.29 -3.05
CA GLN A 108 -12.52 4.67 -1.77
C GLN A 108 -11.27 5.25 -1.08
N ILE A 109 -10.42 5.96 -1.83
CA ILE A 109 -9.08 6.35 -1.37
C ILE A 109 -9.05 7.84 -1.06
N THR A 110 -8.70 8.18 0.17
CA THR A 110 -8.42 9.55 0.63
C THR A 110 -6.92 9.70 0.86
N LEU A 111 -6.28 10.58 0.09
CA LEU A 111 -4.86 10.90 0.24
C LEU A 111 -4.69 12.11 1.17
N LEU A 112 -3.95 11.93 2.25
CA LEU A 112 -3.53 12.99 3.16
C LEU A 112 -2.07 13.38 2.87
N GLU A 113 -1.86 14.65 2.59
CA GLU A 113 -0.56 15.20 2.20
C GLU A 113 0.16 15.76 3.42
N GLY A 114 1.29 15.16 3.82
CA GLY A 114 2.07 15.64 4.96
C GLY A 114 2.91 14.58 5.65
N ASP A 115 3.61 15.00 6.70
CA ASP A 115 4.36 14.05 7.53
C ASP A 115 3.39 13.22 8.38
N ALA A 116 3.55 11.90 8.31
CA ALA A 116 2.70 10.98 9.05
C ALA A 116 2.76 11.18 10.56
N MET A 117 3.85 11.76 11.10
CA MET A 117 3.92 12.08 12.53
C MET A 117 2.85 13.09 12.93
N ASP A 118 2.73 14.16 12.15
CA ASP A 118 1.80 15.25 12.45
C ASP A 118 0.35 14.80 12.16
N LEU A 119 0.15 14.11 11.03
CA LEU A 119 -1.17 13.68 10.61
C LEU A 119 -1.76 12.57 11.51
N LEU A 120 -0.95 11.62 11.96
CA LEU A 120 -1.41 10.57 12.88
C LEU A 120 -1.94 11.12 14.21
N GLU A 121 -1.48 12.29 14.66
CA GLU A 121 -1.98 12.92 15.87
C GLU A 121 -3.38 13.52 15.68
N THR A 122 -3.72 13.91 14.46
CA THR A 122 -4.99 14.58 14.12
C THR A 122 -6.08 13.63 13.63
N LEU A 123 -5.74 12.40 13.26
CA LEU A 123 -6.74 11.42 12.86
C LEU A 123 -7.63 11.03 14.06
N GLU A 124 -8.94 11.01 13.84
CA GLU A 124 -9.92 10.61 14.85
C GLU A 124 -10.48 9.20 14.57
N ASP A 125 -10.33 8.71 13.36
CA ASP A 125 -10.85 7.42 12.91
C ASP A 125 -10.11 6.22 13.53
N SER A 126 -10.81 5.10 13.63
CA SER A 126 -10.26 3.78 13.95
C SER A 126 -10.17 2.94 12.68
N TYR A 127 -9.18 2.05 12.63
CA TYR A 127 -8.87 1.25 11.46
C TYR A 127 -8.84 -0.24 11.79
N ASP A 128 -9.33 -1.07 10.86
CA ASP A 128 -9.32 -2.53 10.97
C ASP A 128 -8.01 -3.12 10.46
N LEU A 129 -7.32 -2.37 9.61
CA LEU A 129 -6.03 -2.73 9.04
C LEU A 129 -5.16 -1.49 8.92
N VAL A 130 -3.89 -1.60 9.35
CA VAL A 130 -2.89 -0.56 9.13
C VAL A 130 -1.70 -1.14 8.40
N PHE A 131 -1.36 -0.55 7.26
CA PHE A 131 -0.19 -0.87 6.48
C PHE A 131 0.86 0.23 6.56
N MET A 132 2.05 -0.10 7.06
CA MET A 132 3.18 0.84 7.15
C MET A 132 4.29 0.43 6.20
N ASP A 133 4.42 1.12 5.07
CA ASP A 133 5.52 0.96 4.11
C ASP A 133 6.26 2.27 3.88
N SER A 134 6.74 2.83 4.97
CA SER A 134 7.52 4.07 4.99
C SER A 134 8.97 3.80 5.42
N ALA A 135 9.73 4.87 5.70
CA ALA A 135 11.11 4.74 6.18
C ALA A 135 11.18 3.89 7.46
N LYS A 136 11.86 2.75 7.42
CA LYS A 136 11.96 1.75 8.51
C LYS A 136 12.39 2.36 9.86
N SER A 137 13.23 3.40 9.83
CA SER A 137 13.66 4.13 11.02
C SER A 137 12.51 4.83 11.77
N LYS A 138 11.37 5.02 11.12
CA LYS A 138 10.19 5.68 11.68
C LYS A 138 9.19 4.72 12.31
N TYR A 139 9.30 3.42 12.08
CA TYR A 139 8.33 2.43 12.60
C TYR A 139 8.17 2.49 14.12
N VAL A 140 9.27 2.60 14.86
CA VAL A 140 9.23 2.68 16.33
C VAL A 140 8.46 3.92 16.82
N VAL A 141 8.49 4.98 16.03
CA VAL A 141 7.82 6.26 16.36
C VAL A 141 6.33 6.21 15.97
N PHE A 142 6.02 5.65 14.80
CA PHE A 142 4.64 5.55 14.32
C PHE A 142 3.81 4.50 15.10
N LEU A 143 4.41 3.38 15.45
CA LEU A 143 3.70 2.24 16.04
C LEU A 143 2.83 2.59 17.26
N PRO A 144 3.29 3.39 18.25
CA PRO A 144 2.44 3.76 19.39
C PRO A 144 1.20 4.56 18.99
N GLN A 145 1.28 5.38 17.96
CA GLN A 145 0.15 6.17 17.46
C GLN A 145 -0.81 5.30 16.64
N VAL A 146 -0.26 4.41 15.82
CA VAL A 146 -1.04 3.44 15.04
C VAL A 146 -1.84 2.51 15.94
N LEU A 147 -1.22 1.95 17.01
CA LEU A 147 -1.89 1.04 17.93
C LEU A 147 -3.05 1.68 18.70
N LYS A 148 -3.06 3.00 18.88
CA LYS A 148 -4.19 3.69 19.50
C LYS A 148 -5.43 3.77 18.60
N ARG A 149 -5.24 3.55 17.29
CA ARG A 149 -6.26 3.68 16.24
C ARG A 149 -6.65 2.36 15.61
N LEU A 150 -6.00 1.28 16.01
CA LEU A 150 -6.32 -0.06 15.52
C LEU A 150 -7.45 -0.64 16.38
N ASN A 151 -8.51 -1.14 15.73
CA ASN A 151 -9.67 -1.82 16.34
C ASN A 151 -9.29 -3.18 16.94
#